data_340a1c2d70c204408a67e6cd67f964ec
#
_entry.id   340a1c2d70c204408a67e6cd67f964ec
#
_cell.length_a   1.000
_cell.length_b   1.000
_cell.length_c   1.000
_cell.angle_alpha   90.00
_cell.angle_beta   90.00
_cell.angle_gamma   90.00
#
_symmetry.space_group_name_H-M   'P 1'
#
loop_
_entity.id
_entity.type
_entity.pdbx_description
1 polymer ?
#
loop_
_entity_poly.entity_id
_entity_poly.type
_entity_poly.pdbx_seq_one_letter_code
_entity_poly.pdbx_strand_id
1 'polypeptide(L)'
;MKRIGKSLAALALALVMSLTLLPVQAMAAEVGLTGKGGLKTVYTGEYVNPLYADALGAETSGWSQLKTSIQWVADVQTVADEPYLTEAEAVKELQRQMIAREESITINVRGPSSADLQKKIAACWQDALAHTSKNGSAGDYLRWQYAGYKWKASSSNGTDWKVTFTAATGRPSIWYSKKEQEQQLTSYIQSTILPQLALDGKTTYQKVRAIYDWITRNVRYDKKNLDDNSYYLKYTAFAAAINKTAVCQGYTNLFYRLANDAGIDCRIITGGNHAWNIVRMDDGKYYCMDATWDEGRSSYSYFLKGWPEFSKTHRPQTDSQNTPYWTAYESKMSDTDYNAAPVVPKPTAPANVKLVSAKVADGGIQVTWQAADGAVRYRVYRKDAVSTKWEALTSSATGTSYVDDTAKAGVKYSYTVRGIAADGKTLSHGFNKTGVSATIPVPANVKLVSAKAVSDGIQVTWKEAAGAKTYKVYRKDTANTKWTVLTSSAAGTSYVDKTAKAGVTYTYTVRGVASDGKTLSPSHDKT
;
A
#
# COMPACT_ATOMS: atom_id res chain seq x y z
N MET A 1 -26.50 40.74 -37.20
CA MET A 1 -25.22 40.02 -37.09
C MET A 1 -25.16 39.16 -35.81
N LYS A 2 -26.02 38.15 -35.64
CA LYS A 2 -26.03 37.25 -34.47
C LYS A 2 -26.41 35.77 -34.82
N ARG A 3 -26.12 35.33 -36.05
CA ARG A 3 -26.45 33.94 -36.46
C ARG A 3 -25.31 33.14 -37.13
N ILE A 4 -24.10 33.67 -37.20
CA ILE A 4 -22.97 33.01 -37.88
C ILE A 4 -22.00 32.36 -36.86
N GLY A 5 -22.05 32.70 -35.56
CA GLY A 5 -21.13 32.17 -34.54
C GLY A 5 -21.44 30.77 -34.05
N LYS A 6 -22.64 30.22 -34.25
CA LYS A 6 -22.98 28.87 -33.77
C LYS A 6 -22.67 27.74 -34.77
N SER A 7 -22.46 28.06 -36.04
CA SER A 7 -22.19 27.05 -37.08
C SER A 7 -20.73 26.62 -37.15
N LEU A 8 -19.78 27.49 -36.76
CA LEU A 8 -18.36 27.18 -36.76
C LEU A 8 -17.93 26.30 -35.58
N ALA A 9 -18.58 26.47 -34.42
CA ALA A 9 -18.30 25.62 -33.26
C ALA A 9 -18.81 24.17 -33.45
N ALA A 10 -19.95 24.01 -34.14
CA ALA A 10 -20.49 22.68 -34.46
C ALA A 10 -19.65 21.98 -35.55
N LEU A 11 -19.06 22.71 -36.49
CA LEU A 11 -18.19 22.16 -37.52
C LEU A 11 -16.83 21.73 -36.96
N ALA A 12 -16.28 22.50 -36.01
CA ALA A 12 -15.04 22.12 -35.32
C ALA A 12 -15.21 20.89 -34.42
N LEU A 13 -16.38 20.73 -33.77
CA LEU A 13 -16.70 19.57 -32.94
C LEU A 13 -16.92 18.33 -33.81
N ALA A 14 -17.57 18.46 -34.99
CA ALA A 14 -17.76 17.36 -35.92
C ALA A 14 -16.44 16.92 -36.58
N LEU A 15 -15.51 17.84 -36.83
CA LEU A 15 -14.20 17.52 -37.41
C LEU A 15 -13.30 16.78 -36.38
N VAL A 16 -13.38 17.12 -35.10
CA VAL A 16 -12.66 16.39 -34.03
C VAL A 16 -13.24 15.01 -33.79
N MET A 17 -14.57 14.82 -33.91
CA MET A 17 -15.19 13.50 -33.78
C MET A 17 -14.96 12.61 -35.00
N SER A 18 -14.76 13.16 -36.20
CA SER A 18 -14.49 12.36 -37.42
C SER A 18 -13.02 11.88 -37.50
N LEU A 19 -12.08 12.57 -36.88
CA LEU A 19 -10.68 12.16 -36.80
C LEU A 19 -10.42 11.00 -35.82
N THR A 20 -11.36 10.75 -34.89
CA THR A 20 -11.23 9.65 -33.91
C THR A 20 -11.69 8.28 -34.45
N LEU A 21 -12.24 8.20 -35.66
CA LEU A 21 -12.77 6.96 -36.27
C LEU A 21 -11.86 6.36 -37.35
N LEU A 22 -10.76 7.01 -37.71
CA LEU A 22 -9.80 6.43 -38.66
C LEU A 22 -8.85 5.46 -37.92
N PRO A 23 -8.58 4.27 -38.48
CA PRO A 23 -7.57 3.39 -37.91
C PRO A 23 -6.22 4.13 -37.84
N VAL A 24 -5.52 4.01 -36.73
CA VAL A 24 -4.20 4.65 -36.49
C VAL A 24 -3.21 4.39 -37.65
N GLN A 25 -3.32 3.23 -38.30
CA GLN A 25 -2.51 2.86 -39.48
C GLN A 25 -2.82 3.68 -40.75
N ALA A 26 -4.06 4.13 -40.92
CA ALA A 26 -4.44 4.95 -42.08
C ALA A 26 -3.86 6.38 -41.98
N MET A 27 -3.78 6.92 -40.76
CA MET A 27 -3.19 8.25 -40.53
C MET A 27 -1.66 8.26 -40.70
N ALA A 28 -0.97 7.14 -40.44
CA ALA A 28 0.47 7.02 -40.65
C ALA A 28 0.85 7.08 -42.14
N ALA A 29 0.00 6.56 -43.00
CA ALA A 29 0.20 6.58 -44.44
C ALA A 29 -0.02 7.98 -45.06
N GLU A 30 -0.95 8.78 -44.51
CA GLU A 30 -1.24 10.14 -44.98
C GLU A 30 -0.15 11.17 -44.60
N VAL A 31 0.58 10.95 -43.50
CA VAL A 31 1.60 11.88 -42.97
C VAL A 31 3.02 11.56 -43.51
N GLY A 32 3.16 10.48 -44.30
CA GLY A 32 4.47 10.16 -44.94
C GLY A 32 5.57 9.74 -43.97
N LEU A 33 5.23 9.23 -42.79
CA LEU A 33 6.18 8.83 -41.76
C LEU A 33 6.73 7.42 -42.07
N THR A 34 7.99 7.36 -42.50
CA THR A 34 8.71 6.09 -42.77
C THR A 34 9.74 5.81 -41.68
N GLY A 35 9.71 4.62 -41.09
CA GLY A 35 10.68 4.19 -40.08
C GLY A 35 10.15 3.04 -39.19
N LYS A 36 11.01 2.45 -38.34
CA LYS A 36 10.64 1.42 -37.37
C LYS A 36 9.92 2.03 -36.15
N GLY A 37 8.92 2.87 -36.36
CA GLY A 37 8.12 3.48 -35.30
C GLY A 37 6.63 3.19 -35.44
N GLY A 38 5.83 3.59 -34.48
CA GLY A 38 4.37 3.43 -34.46
C GLY A 38 3.65 4.65 -33.92
N LEU A 39 2.40 4.85 -34.34
CA LEU A 39 1.52 5.86 -33.76
C LEU A 39 0.98 5.37 -32.43
N LYS A 40 1.08 6.23 -31.42
CA LYS A 40 0.42 6.02 -30.12
C LYS A 40 -0.66 7.06 -29.93
N THR A 41 -1.85 6.63 -29.55
CA THR A 41 -2.87 7.53 -29.04
C THR A 41 -2.55 7.87 -27.59
N VAL A 42 -2.50 9.17 -27.31
CA VAL A 42 -2.19 9.69 -25.97
C VAL A 42 -3.35 10.53 -25.47
N TYR A 43 -3.85 10.17 -24.31
CA TYR A 43 -4.85 10.93 -23.56
C TYR A 43 -4.20 11.54 -22.32
N THR A 44 -4.56 12.76 -21.98
CA THR A 44 -4.11 13.43 -20.76
C THR A 44 -5.28 14.10 -20.07
N GLY A 45 -5.25 14.12 -18.76
CA GLY A 45 -6.21 14.81 -17.93
C GLY A 45 -5.59 15.18 -16.58
N GLU A 46 -6.32 15.97 -15.83
CA GLU A 46 -5.93 16.40 -14.49
C GLU A 46 -7.15 16.31 -13.56
N TYR A 47 -6.91 15.88 -12.35
CA TYR A 47 -7.89 15.87 -11.27
C TYR A 47 -7.37 16.71 -10.11
N VAL A 48 -8.15 17.70 -9.70
CA VAL A 48 -7.90 18.51 -8.51
C VAL A 48 -8.86 18.07 -7.42
N ASN A 49 -8.30 17.68 -6.27
CA ASN A 49 -9.13 17.26 -5.13
C ASN A 49 -9.95 18.47 -4.64
N PRO A 50 -11.30 18.38 -4.63
CA PRO A 50 -12.18 19.51 -4.30
C PRO A 50 -11.90 20.16 -2.96
N LEU A 51 -11.46 19.37 -1.96
CA LEU A 51 -11.14 19.88 -0.63
C LEU A 51 -9.98 20.87 -0.59
N TYR A 52 -9.18 20.91 -1.66
CA TYR A 52 -7.96 21.72 -1.74
C TYR A 52 -7.92 22.62 -2.97
N ALA A 53 -9.05 22.73 -3.68
CA ALA A 53 -9.13 23.56 -4.88
C ALA A 53 -8.75 25.01 -4.56
N ASP A 54 -9.26 25.56 -3.47
CA ASP A 54 -8.96 26.93 -3.04
C ASP A 54 -7.50 27.11 -2.66
N ALA A 55 -6.91 26.12 -1.94
CA ALA A 55 -5.50 26.13 -1.56
C ALA A 55 -4.56 25.99 -2.76
N LEU A 56 -5.06 25.49 -3.90
CA LEU A 56 -4.32 25.37 -5.15
C LEU A 56 -4.40 26.61 -6.02
N GLY A 57 -5.25 27.59 -5.68
CA GLY A 57 -5.62 28.67 -6.58
C GLY A 57 -6.30 28.18 -7.87
N ALA A 58 -6.89 26.98 -7.82
CA ALA A 58 -7.59 26.41 -8.95
C ALA A 58 -9.00 27.01 -9.03
N GLU A 59 -9.35 27.58 -10.17
CA GLU A 59 -10.69 28.14 -10.41
C GLU A 59 -11.78 27.06 -10.42
N THR A 60 -11.39 25.79 -10.64
CA THR A 60 -12.31 24.65 -10.69
C THR A 60 -11.73 23.43 -9.98
N SER A 61 -12.54 22.80 -9.14
CA SER A 61 -12.24 21.48 -8.57
C SER A 61 -12.75 20.37 -9.49
N GLY A 62 -12.19 19.15 -9.35
CA GLY A 62 -12.61 17.99 -10.10
C GLY A 62 -11.78 17.75 -11.37
N TRP A 63 -12.43 17.24 -12.42
CA TRP A 63 -11.76 16.82 -13.65
C TRP A 63 -11.56 17.98 -14.62
N SER A 64 -10.33 18.16 -15.13
CA SER A 64 -10.07 19.00 -16.28
C SER A 64 -10.60 18.36 -17.57
N GLN A 65 -10.77 19.16 -18.62
CA GLN A 65 -11.14 18.63 -19.94
C GLN A 65 -10.09 17.62 -20.44
N LEU A 66 -10.59 16.52 -21.00
CA LEU A 66 -9.78 15.49 -21.65
C LEU A 66 -9.07 16.09 -22.86
N LYS A 67 -7.73 15.99 -22.90
CA LYS A 67 -6.91 16.35 -24.07
C LYS A 67 -6.45 15.07 -24.74
N THR A 68 -6.64 15.01 -26.06
CA THR A 68 -6.19 13.89 -26.88
C THR A 68 -5.11 14.38 -27.83
N SER A 69 -4.02 13.62 -27.95
CA SER A 69 -2.99 13.82 -28.97
C SER A 69 -2.54 12.51 -29.58
N ILE A 70 -2.15 12.56 -30.84
CA ILE A 70 -1.52 11.43 -31.52
C ILE A 70 -0.02 11.77 -31.61
N GLN A 71 0.84 10.90 -31.13
CA GLN A 71 2.28 11.08 -31.12
C GLN A 71 2.96 9.96 -31.91
N TRP A 72 3.89 10.34 -32.79
CA TRP A 72 4.81 9.40 -33.41
C TRP A 72 5.92 9.06 -32.41
N VAL A 73 6.19 7.77 -32.24
CA VAL A 73 7.29 7.28 -31.40
C VAL A 73 8.27 6.55 -32.33
N ALA A 74 9.46 7.14 -32.50
CA ALA A 74 10.49 6.67 -33.45
C ALA A 74 11.07 5.28 -33.10
N ASP A 75 10.96 4.87 -31.85
CA ASP A 75 11.44 3.59 -31.38
C ASP A 75 10.38 2.97 -30.46
N VAL A 76 9.64 2.01 -31.00
CA VAL A 76 8.83 1.13 -30.15
C VAL A 76 9.82 0.10 -29.61
N GLN A 77 10.64 0.48 -28.65
CA GLN A 77 11.22 -0.55 -27.80
C GLN A 77 10.04 -1.32 -27.23
N THR A 78 9.92 -2.57 -27.61
CA THR A 78 9.18 -3.57 -26.85
C THR A 78 9.87 -3.61 -25.48
N VAL A 79 9.44 -2.71 -24.59
CA VAL A 79 9.71 -2.88 -23.15
C VAL A 79 9.16 -4.26 -22.88
N ALA A 80 10.00 -5.15 -22.37
CA ALA A 80 9.59 -6.48 -21.93
C ALA A 80 8.31 -6.28 -21.14
N ASP A 81 7.20 -6.77 -21.69
CA ASP A 81 5.85 -6.40 -21.27
C ASP A 81 5.66 -6.80 -19.81
N GLU A 82 5.66 -5.83 -18.91
CA GLU A 82 4.94 -5.99 -17.66
C GLU A 82 3.50 -6.39 -18.06
N PRO A 83 2.98 -7.50 -17.55
CA PRO A 83 1.70 -8.00 -18.00
C PRO A 83 0.61 -6.96 -17.79
N TYR A 84 -0.25 -6.79 -18.80
CA TYR A 84 -1.42 -5.92 -18.67
C TYR A 84 -2.38 -6.53 -17.65
N LEU A 85 -2.69 -5.74 -16.62
CA LEU A 85 -3.51 -6.13 -15.49
C LEU A 85 -5.01 -6.06 -15.86
N THR A 86 -5.79 -6.91 -15.26
CA THR A 86 -7.24 -6.72 -15.17
C THR A 86 -7.56 -5.49 -14.32
N GLU A 87 -8.77 -4.96 -14.41
CA GLU A 87 -9.20 -3.80 -13.63
C GLU A 87 -9.00 -4.02 -12.10
N ALA A 88 -9.35 -5.20 -11.60
CA ALA A 88 -9.20 -5.55 -10.19
C ALA A 88 -7.73 -5.66 -9.74
N GLU A 89 -6.85 -6.15 -10.60
CA GLU A 89 -5.41 -6.21 -10.33
C GLU A 89 -4.79 -4.81 -10.40
N ALA A 90 -5.22 -3.98 -11.37
CA ALA A 90 -4.78 -2.60 -11.50
C ALA A 90 -5.14 -1.76 -10.27
N VAL A 91 -6.33 -1.95 -9.69
CA VAL A 91 -6.74 -1.31 -8.43
C VAL A 91 -5.81 -1.68 -7.27
N LYS A 92 -5.46 -2.96 -7.13
CA LYS A 92 -4.53 -3.43 -6.08
C LYS A 92 -3.12 -2.87 -6.27
N GLU A 93 -2.63 -2.89 -7.51
CA GLU A 93 -1.29 -2.37 -7.81
C GLU A 93 -1.24 -0.86 -7.62
N LEU A 94 -2.30 -0.14 -8.02
CA LEU A 94 -2.44 1.28 -7.78
C LEU A 94 -2.41 1.60 -6.28
N GLN A 95 -3.20 0.88 -5.47
CA GLN A 95 -3.20 1.05 -4.02
C GLN A 95 -1.83 0.75 -3.40
N ARG A 96 -1.13 -0.28 -3.87
CA ARG A 96 0.22 -0.62 -3.42
C ARG A 96 1.21 0.54 -3.66
N GLN A 97 1.20 1.12 -4.86
CA GLN A 97 2.06 2.26 -5.21
C GLN A 97 1.67 3.53 -4.44
N MET A 98 0.37 3.76 -4.20
CA MET A 98 -0.12 4.85 -3.36
C MET A 98 0.38 4.73 -1.90
N ILE A 99 0.29 3.54 -1.31
CA ILE A 99 0.79 3.28 0.06
C ILE A 99 2.32 3.50 0.11
N ALA A 100 3.03 3.08 -0.92
CA ALA A 100 4.48 3.28 -1.04
C ALA A 100 4.88 4.74 -1.30
N ARG A 101 3.91 5.66 -1.52
CA ARG A 101 4.17 7.08 -1.86
C ARG A 101 5.06 7.24 -3.09
N GLU A 102 4.85 6.42 -4.12
CA GLU A 102 5.57 6.58 -5.38
C GLU A 102 5.23 7.96 -5.99
N GLU A 103 6.24 8.69 -6.44
CA GLU A 103 6.09 10.04 -7.02
C GLU A 103 5.48 9.99 -8.43
N SER A 104 5.69 8.88 -9.12
CA SER A 104 5.08 8.57 -10.41
C SER A 104 4.51 7.15 -10.34
N ILE A 105 3.20 7.05 -10.46
CA ILE A 105 2.48 5.78 -10.39
C ILE A 105 2.17 5.34 -11.80
N THR A 106 2.62 4.13 -12.18
CA THR A 106 2.35 3.58 -13.50
C THR A 106 1.64 2.24 -13.39
N ILE A 107 0.54 2.08 -14.13
CA ILE A 107 -0.19 0.82 -14.28
C ILE A 107 -0.38 0.50 -15.77
N ASN A 108 -0.24 -0.77 -16.10
CA ASN A 108 -0.61 -1.30 -17.41
C ASN A 108 -1.95 -2.01 -17.27
N VAL A 109 -3.00 -1.49 -17.92
CA VAL A 109 -4.37 -2.01 -17.76
C VAL A 109 -4.96 -2.40 -19.10
N ARG A 110 -5.64 -3.56 -19.14
CA ARG A 110 -6.34 -4.08 -20.33
C ARG A 110 -7.83 -3.78 -20.24
N GLY A 111 -8.42 -3.40 -21.35
CA GLY A 111 -9.84 -3.53 -21.60
C GLY A 111 -10.68 -2.28 -21.81
N PRO A 112 -10.44 -1.06 -21.30
CA PRO A 112 -11.34 0.05 -21.57
C PRO A 112 -11.21 0.54 -23.01
N SER A 113 -12.35 0.78 -23.65
CA SER A 113 -12.37 1.57 -24.89
C SER A 113 -11.90 3.01 -24.60
N SER A 114 -11.39 3.69 -25.60
CA SER A 114 -10.97 5.11 -25.44
C SER A 114 -12.11 6.03 -24.95
N ALA A 115 -13.36 5.70 -25.31
CA ALA A 115 -14.54 6.46 -24.87
C ALA A 115 -14.80 6.38 -23.36
N ASP A 116 -14.45 5.25 -22.73
CA ASP A 116 -14.66 5.02 -21.29
C ASP A 116 -13.40 5.23 -20.46
N LEU A 117 -12.27 5.51 -21.10
CA LEU A 117 -10.94 5.51 -20.45
C LEU A 117 -10.87 6.45 -19.24
N GLN A 118 -11.31 7.70 -19.38
CA GLN A 118 -11.29 8.66 -18.26
C GLN A 118 -12.15 8.19 -17.09
N LYS A 119 -13.35 7.68 -17.37
CA LYS A 119 -14.26 7.16 -16.35
C LYS A 119 -13.65 5.97 -15.62
N LYS A 120 -13.00 5.07 -16.36
CA LYS A 120 -12.32 3.88 -15.81
C LYS A 120 -11.10 4.27 -14.97
N ILE A 121 -10.26 5.19 -15.44
CA ILE A 121 -9.14 5.72 -14.66
C ILE A 121 -9.63 6.34 -13.34
N ALA A 122 -10.70 7.13 -13.41
CA ALA A 122 -11.31 7.71 -12.23
C ALA A 122 -11.82 6.65 -11.25
N ALA A 123 -12.53 5.64 -11.74
CA ALA A 123 -13.05 4.55 -10.94
C ALA A 123 -11.90 3.76 -10.28
N CYS A 124 -10.88 3.35 -11.02
CA CYS A 124 -9.71 2.64 -10.46
C CYS A 124 -9.02 3.46 -9.34
N TRP A 125 -8.88 4.77 -9.53
CA TRP A 125 -8.31 5.64 -8.49
C TRP A 125 -9.18 5.66 -7.23
N GLN A 126 -10.49 5.81 -7.37
CA GLN A 126 -11.44 5.83 -6.25
C GLN A 126 -11.52 4.47 -5.54
N ASP A 127 -11.50 3.38 -6.30
CA ASP A 127 -11.50 2.02 -5.75
C ASP A 127 -10.20 1.71 -4.99
N ALA A 128 -9.06 2.21 -5.46
CA ALA A 128 -7.79 2.11 -4.74
C ALA A 128 -7.78 2.89 -3.42
N LEU A 129 -8.63 3.93 -3.30
CA LEU A 129 -8.86 4.70 -2.08
C LEU A 129 -10.01 4.13 -1.22
N ALA A 130 -10.56 2.96 -1.57
CA ALA A 130 -11.65 2.36 -0.80
C ALA A 130 -11.18 2.02 0.62
N HIS A 131 -12.03 2.33 1.60
CA HIS A 131 -11.74 2.02 2.99
C HIS A 131 -11.78 0.51 3.23
N THR A 132 -10.73 0.02 3.86
CA THR A 132 -10.67 -1.33 4.42
C THR A 132 -10.39 -1.20 5.91
N SER A 133 -11.32 -1.67 6.74
CA SER A 133 -11.10 -1.70 8.19
C SER A 133 -9.81 -2.46 8.52
N LYS A 134 -9.09 -2.02 9.55
CA LYS A 134 -7.83 -2.63 10.03
C LYS A 134 -6.60 -2.35 9.15
N ASN A 135 -6.66 -1.37 8.26
CA ASN A 135 -5.51 -0.89 7.52
C ASN A 135 -5.43 0.64 7.61
N GLY A 136 -4.66 1.13 8.56
CA GLY A 136 -4.48 2.56 8.76
C GLY A 136 -3.68 3.27 7.67
N SER A 137 -3.01 2.54 6.78
CA SER A 137 -2.19 3.10 5.69
C SER A 137 -2.97 3.29 4.38
N ALA A 138 -4.21 2.81 4.31
CA ALA A 138 -5.06 2.84 3.11
C ALA A 138 -6.38 3.59 3.36
N GLY A 139 -7.26 3.59 2.38
CA GLY A 139 -8.57 4.19 2.51
C GLY A 139 -8.53 5.70 2.73
N ASP A 140 -9.19 6.17 3.78
CA ASP A 140 -9.26 7.62 4.08
C ASP A 140 -7.87 8.21 4.33
N TYR A 141 -6.93 7.44 4.85
CA TYR A 141 -5.55 7.88 5.05
C TYR A 141 -4.88 8.31 3.73
N LEU A 142 -5.12 7.59 2.63
CA LEU A 142 -4.65 7.97 1.31
C LEU A 142 -5.50 9.09 0.72
N ARG A 143 -6.84 8.98 0.86
CA ARG A 143 -7.81 9.92 0.29
C ARG A 143 -7.56 11.36 0.70
N TRP A 144 -7.19 11.58 1.94
CA TRP A 144 -7.01 12.92 2.50
C TRP A 144 -5.55 13.40 2.53
N GLN A 145 -4.65 12.75 1.78
CA GLN A 145 -3.23 13.14 1.73
C GLN A 145 -2.70 13.43 0.32
N TYR A 146 -3.59 13.72 -0.63
CA TYR A 146 -3.19 14.21 -1.96
C TYR A 146 -4.06 15.38 -2.40
N ALA A 147 -3.45 16.32 -3.15
CA ALA A 147 -4.15 17.50 -3.66
C ALA A 147 -4.78 17.29 -5.04
N GLY A 148 -4.24 16.36 -5.79
CA GLY A 148 -4.65 16.07 -7.15
C GLY A 148 -3.53 15.38 -7.91
N TYR A 149 -3.82 14.98 -9.13
CA TYR A 149 -2.86 14.34 -10.01
C TYR A 149 -3.14 14.68 -11.48
N LYS A 150 -2.10 14.67 -12.27
CA LYS A 150 -2.19 14.55 -13.73
C LYS A 150 -2.08 13.08 -14.09
N TRP A 151 -2.73 12.72 -15.17
CA TRP A 151 -2.56 11.39 -15.73
C TRP A 151 -2.30 11.47 -17.24
N LYS A 152 -1.54 10.51 -17.72
CA LYS A 152 -1.27 10.27 -19.14
C LYS A 152 -1.54 8.81 -19.43
N ALA A 153 -2.37 8.52 -20.41
CA ALA A 153 -2.61 7.17 -20.90
C ALA A 153 -2.16 7.07 -22.34
N SER A 154 -1.45 6.01 -22.68
CA SER A 154 -1.01 5.73 -24.05
C SER A 154 -1.30 4.30 -24.45
N SER A 155 -1.71 4.10 -25.70
CA SER A 155 -1.99 2.79 -26.29
C SER A 155 -1.58 2.77 -27.75
N SER A 156 -1.11 1.62 -28.22
CA SER A 156 -0.84 1.34 -29.64
C SER A 156 -1.98 0.54 -30.32
N ASN A 157 -2.85 -0.08 -29.55
CA ASN A 157 -3.95 -0.94 -30.06
C ASN A 157 -5.35 -0.48 -29.62
N GLY A 158 -5.45 0.58 -28.80
CA GLY A 158 -6.73 1.13 -28.33
C GLY A 158 -7.41 0.34 -27.22
N THR A 159 -6.82 -0.75 -26.73
CA THR A 159 -7.37 -1.62 -25.69
C THR A 159 -6.41 -1.90 -24.55
N ASP A 160 -5.12 -1.86 -24.79
CA ASP A 160 -4.08 -2.06 -23.79
C ASP A 160 -3.43 -0.70 -23.48
N TRP A 161 -3.56 -0.22 -22.25
CA TRP A 161 -3.19 1.13 -21.84
C TRP A 161 -2.08 1.12 -20.82
N LYS A 162 -1.04 1.92 -21.08
CA LYS A 162 -0.09 2.35 -20.05
C LYS A 162 -0.59 3.68 -19.48
N VAL A 163 -0.98 3.66 -18.20
CA VAL A 163 -1.48 4.84 -17.48
C VAL A 163 -0.45 5.27 -16.44
N THR A 164 -0.01 6.53 -16.52
CA THR A 164 0.93 7.10 -15.57
C THR A 164 0.29 8.30 -14.89
N PHE A 165 0.35 8.33 -13.57
CA PHE A 165 -0.09 9.43 -12.72
C PHE A 165 1.13 10.17 -12.18
N THR A 166 1.07 11.50 -12.20
CA THR A 166 2.12 12.39 -11.70
C THR A 166 1.49 13.54 -10.93
N ALA A 167 2.32 14.35 -10.29
CA ALA A 167 1.84 15.52 -9.55
C ALA A 167 0.96 16.44 -10.41
N ALA A 168 -0.09 16.99 -9.81
CA ALA A 168 -0.93 18.02 -10.40
C ALA A 168 -0.12 19.29 -10.75
N THR A 169 -0.65 20.14 -11.61
CA THR A 169 0.00 21.39 -12.03
C THR A 169 0.37 22.25 -10.82
N GLY A 170 1.60 22.73 -10.80
CA GLY A 170 2.11 23.56 -9.70
C GLY A 170 2.44 22.81 -8.41
N ARG A 171 2.41 21.47 -8.42
CA ARG A 171 2.73 20.64 -7.25
C ARG A 171 4.05 19.90 -7.42
N PRO A 172 4.87 19.80 -6.36
CA PRO A 172 6.12 19.03 -6.40
C PRO A 172 5.88 17.51 -6.34
N SER A 173 4.76 17.04 -5.80
CA SER A 173 4.42 15.63 -5.63
C SER A 173 2.89 15.43 -5.66
N ILE A 174 2.45 14.22 -5.95
CA ILE A 174 1.06 13.78 -5.74
C ILE A 174 0.70 13.91 -4.25
N TRP A 175 1.63 13.57 -3.37
CA TRP A 175 1.42 13.37 -1.94
C TRP A 175 1.88 14.57 -1.10
N TYR A 176 1.25 14.77 0.04
CA TYR A 176 1.65 15.79 1.03
C TYR A 176 2.85 15.35 1.87
N SER A 177 3.07 14.03 2.04
CA SER A 177 4.24 13.44 2.69
C SER A 177 5.05 12.62 1.70
N LYS A 178 6.39 12.64 1.87
CA LYS A 178 7.32 11.83 1.09
C LYS A 178 7.37 10.40 1.61
N LYS A 179 7.89 9.48 0.80
CA LYS A 179 8.11 8.07 1.14
C LYS A 179 8.89 7.90 2.44
N GLU A 180 9.99 8.62 2.58
CA GLU A 180 10.87 8.55 3.76
C GLU A 180 10.15 9.04 5.02
N GLN A 181 9.28 10.06 4.89
CA GLN A 181 8.46 10.57 5.99
C GLN A 181 7.42 9.54 6.44
N GLU A 182 6.77 8.82 5.51
CA GLU A 182 5.84 7.74 5.86
C GLU A 182 6.56 6.55 6.51
N GLN A 183 7.76 6.22 6.07
CA GLN A 183 8.60 5.19 6.69
C GLN A 183 9.00 5.59 8.12
N GLN A 184 9.43 6.83 8.30
CA GLN A 184 9.76 7.39 9.61
C GLN A 184 8.54 7.41 10.53
N LEU A 185 7.38 7.84 10.04
CA LEU A 185 6.12 7.81 10.77
C LEU A 185 5.77 6.39 11.21
N THR A 186 5.83 5.43 10.30
CA THR A 186 5.52 4.02 10.58
C THR A 186 6.44 3.47 11.67
N SER A 187 7.75 3.73 11.56
CA SER A 187 8.73 3.32 12.56
C SER A 187 8.46 3.99 13.92
N TYR A 188 8.13 5.27 13.93
CA TYR A 188 7.82 6.01 15.15
C TYR A 188 6.52 5.53 15.82
N ILE A 189 5.50 5.23 15.03
CA ILE A 189 4.25 4.63 15.55
C ILE A 189 4.58 3.30 16.26
N GLN A 190 5.33 2.43 15.61
CA GLN A 190 5.63 1.09 16.13
C GLN A 190 6.57 1.11 17.34
N SER A 191 7.62 1.94 17.30
CA SER A 191 8.66 1.95 18.33
C SER A 191 8.32 2.86 19.51
N THR A 192 7.46 3.85 19.33
CA THR A 192 7.22 4.89 20.34
C THR A 192 5.75 5.03 20.73
N ILE A 193 4.84 5.27 19.76
CA ILE A 193 3.45 5.58 20.10
C ILE A 193 2.73 4.32 20.62
N LEU A 194 2.75 3.21 19.89
CA LEU A 194 2.05 1.99 20.30
C LEU A 194 2.52 1.42 21.64
N PRO A 195 3.84 1.39 21.96
CA PRO A 195 4.29 1.02 23.30
C PRO A 195 3.76 1.93 24.42
N GLN A 196 3.71 3.26 24.19
CA GLN A 196 3.15 4.21 25.16
C GLN A 196 1.64 4.02 25.35
N LEU A 197 0.90 3.70 24.30
CA LEU A 197 -0.54 3.46 24.36
C LEU A 197 -0.89 2.15 25.04
N ALA A 198 -0.01 1.15 24.97
CA ALA A 198 -0.19 -0.19 25.57
C ALA A 198 -1.59 -0.76 25.29
N LEU A 199 -1.97 -0.86 24.00
CA LEU A 199 -3.34 -1.15 23.58
C LEU A 199 -3.75 -2.61 23.76
N ASP A 200 -2.81 -3.51 24.01
CA ASP A 200 -3.11 -4.93 24.18
C ASP A 200 -4.00 -5.16 25.39
N GLY A 201 -5.07 -5.94 25.16
CA GLY A 201 -6.05 -6.26 26.19
C GLY A 201 -7.00 -5.15 26.59
N LYS A 202 -6.91 -3.95 25.99
CA LYS A 202 -7.87 -2.87 26.22
C LYS A 202 -9.16 -3.10 25.43
N THR A 203 -10.28 -2.64 25.98
CA THR A 203 -11.57 -2.55 25.28
C THR A 203 -11.49 -1.53 24.16
N THR A 204 -12.44 -1.56 23.22
CA THR A 204 -12.53 -0.54 22.15
C THR A 204 -12.55 0.88 22.72
N TYR A 205 -13.36 1.12 23.75
CA TYR A 205 -13.40 2.42 24.43
C TYR A 205 -12.03 2.84 24.99
N GLN A 206 -11.35 1.93 25.69
CA GLN A 206 -10.05 2.22 26.30
C GLN A 206 -8.97 2.50 25.24
N LYS A 207 -9.04 1.82 24.09
CA LYS A 207 -8.14 2.08 22.96
C LYS A 207 -8.41 3.43 22.33
N VAL A 208 -9.67 3.72 21.99
CA VAL A 208 -10.10 5.00 21.43
C VAL A 208 -9.68 6.13 22.37
N ARG A 209 -9.92 5.97 23.67
CA ARG A 209 -9.56 6.95 24.68
C ARG A 209 -8.05 7.15 24.77
N ALA A 210 -7.25 6.10 24.79
CA ALA A 210 -5.80 6.19 24.87
C ALA A 210 -5.20 6.91 23.64
N ILE A 211 -5.69 6.60 22.44
CA ILE A 211 -5.26 7.27 21.19
C ILE A 211 -5.65 8.75 21.22
N TYR A 212 -6.88 9.05 21.63
CA TYR A 212 -7.38 10.43 21.71
C TYR A 212 -6.59 11.26 22.73
N ASP A 213 -6.37 10.72 23.94
CA ASP A 213 -5.57 11.33 24.98
C ASP A 213 -4.13 11.61 24.53
N TRP A 214 -3.53 10.68 23.79
CA TRP A 214 -2.18 10.87 23.29
C TRP A 214 -2.13 12.03 22.28
N ILE A 215 -3.06 12.06 21.32
CA ILE A 215 -3.10 13.09 20.28
C ILE A 215 -3.37 14.46 20.90
N THR A 216 -4.39 14.61 21.71
CA THR A 216 -4.78 15.90 22.31
C THR A 216 -3.70 16.48 23.22
N ARG A 217 -2.87 15.63 23.84
CA ARG A 217 -1.76 16.08 24.70
C ARG A 217 -0.47 16.35 23.93
N ASN A 218 -0.20 15.64 22.87
CA ASN A 218 1.11 15.67 22.18
C ASN A 218 1.12 16.48 20.90
N VAL A 219 -0.02 16.79 20.31
CA VAL A 219 -0.11 17.57 19.07
C VAL A 219 -0.63 18.96 19.38
N ARG A 220 -0.09 19.97 18.70
CA ARG A 220 -0.52 21.38 18.80
C ARG A 220 -1.01 21.87 17.46
N TYR A 221 -2.03 22.75 17.47
CA TYR A 221 -2.56 23.29 16.23
C TYR A 221 -1.54 24.22 15.56
N ASP A 222 -1.27 23.99 14.28
CA ASP A 222 -0.27 24.74 13.51
C ASP A 222 -0.81 26.09 13.05
N LYS A 223 -0.90 27.03 13.99
CA LYS A 223 -1.32 28.41 13.71
C LYS A 223 -0.29 29.17 12.87
N LYS A 224 0.99 28.79 12.97
CA LYS A 224 2.09 29.46 12.28
C LYS A 224 2.00 29.29 10.77
N ASN A 225 1.68 28.09 10.33
CA ASN A 225 1.64 27.76 8.91
C ASN A 225 0.20 27.67 8.37
N LEU A 226 -0.80 28.15 9.14
CA LEU A 226 -2.21 28.01 8.76
C LEU A 226 -2.47 28.60 7.36
N ASP A 227 -1.97 29.81 7.11
CA ASP A 227 -2.16 30.54 5.85
C ASP A 227 -1.07 30.24 4.80
N ASP A 228 -0.06 29.42 5.13
CA ASP A 228 0.95 28.99 4.15
C ASP A 228 0.43 27.83 3.32
N ASN A 229 -0.15 28.15 2.18
CA ASN A 229 -0.68 27.17 1.21
C ASN A 229 0.40 26.34 0.50
N SER A 230 1.68 26.65 0.70
CA SER A 230 2.80 25.85 0.17
C SER A 230 3.29 24.78 1.15
N TYR A 231 3.00 24.92 2.44
CA TYR A 231 3.39 23.97 3.48
C TYR A 231 2.36 22.86 3.65
N TYR A 232 2.35 21.90 2.73
CA TYR A 232 1.37 20.79 2.70
C TYR A 232 1.54 19.79 3.83
N LEU A 233 2.71 19.71 4.43
CA LEU A 233 3.00 18.75 5.48
C LEU A 233 2.07 18.91 6.70
N LYS A 234 1.56 20.12 6.96
CA LYS A 234 0.60 20.41 8.04
C LYS A 234 -0.67 19.55 7.99
N TYR A 235 -1.02 19.00 6.83
CA TYR A 235 -2.20 18.16 6.63
C TYR A 235 -1.95 16.66 6.93
N THR A 236 -0.74 16.28 7.32
CA THR A 236 -0.33 14.86 7.38
C THR A 236 -0.24 14.33 8.81
N ALA A 237 -0.43 13.02 8.95
CA ALA A 237 -0.15 12.32 10.20
C ALA A 237 1.33 12.43 10.61
N PHE A 238 2.25 12.56 9.64
CA PHE A 238 3.66 12.78 9.92
C PHE A 238 3.88 14.07 10.72
N ALA A 239 3.30 15.18 10.29
CA ALA A 239 3.42 16.44 11.01
C ALA A 239 2.84 16.34 12.43
N ALA A 240 1.66 15.73 12.57
CA ALA A 240 1.03 15.51 13.87
C ALA A 240 1.89 14.63 14.78
N ALA A 241 2.40 13.51 14.30
CA ALA A 241 3.14 12.55 15.11
C ALA A 241 4.59 12.95 15.38
N ILE A 242 5.32 13.44 14.38
CA ILE A 242 6.76 13.70 14.44
C ILE A 242 7.02 15.17 14.81
N ASN A 243 6.43 16.11 14.06
CA ASN A 243 6.63 17.54 14.29
C ASN A 243 5.81 18.06 15.48
N LYS A 244 4.85 17.27 15.97
CA LYS A 244 3.92 17.63 17.07
C LYS A 244 3.05 18.85 16.76
N THR A 245 2.95 19.23 15.50
CA THR A 245 2.13 20.36 15.03
C THR A 245 1.44 20.01 13.73
N ALA A 246 0.13 20.24 13.63
CA ALA A 246 -0.65 19.99 12.43
C ALA A 246 -1.94 20.83 12.45
N VAL A 247 -2.62 20.92 11.30
CA VAL A 247 -4.01 21.40 11.26
C VAL A 247 -4.98 20.22 11.45
N CYS A 248 -6.28 20.49 11.52
CA CYS A 248 -7.31 19.48 11.81
C CYS A 248 -7.15 18.18 11.03
N GLN A 249 -6.79 18.27 9.75
CA GLN A 249 -6.58 17.11 8.90
C GLN A 249 -5.39 16.23 9.36
N GLY A 250 -4.30 16.81 9.86
CA GLY A 250 -3.19 16.04 10.39
C GLY A 250 -3.57 15.28 11.67
N TYR A 251 -4.40 15.90 12.54
CA TYR A 251 -4.97 15.22 13.72
C TYR A 251 -5.83 14.03 13.30
N THR A 252 -6.75 14.23 12.36
CA THR A 252 -7.67 13.18 11.91
C THR A 252 -6.95 12.04 11.18
N ASN A 253 -5.94 12.36 10.37
CA ASN A 253 -5.11 11.37 9.70
C ASN A 253 -4.32 10.52 10.69
N LEU A 254 -3.75 11.14 11.73
CA LEU A 254 -3.03 10.41 12.76
C LEU A 254 -3.97 9.52 13.59
N PHE A 255 -5.14 10.06 13.97
CA PHE A 255 -6.14 9.27 14.68
C PHE A 255 -6.62 8.08 13.84
N TYR A 256 -6.97 8.31 12.58
CA TYR A 256 -7.38 7.27 11.64
C TYR A 256 -6.33 6.17 11.53
N ARG A 257 -5.05 6.54 11.36
CA ARG A 257 -3.94 5.60 11.25
C ARG A 257 -3.84 4.72 12.50
N LEU A 258 -3.76 5.30 13.67
CA LEU A 258 -3.62 4.59 14.94
C LEU A 258 -4.85 3.73 15.26
N ALA A 259 -6.06 4.24 14.99
CA ALA A 259 -7.31 3.52 15.26
C ALA A 259 -7.46 2.27 14.37
N ASN A 260 -7.28 2.42 13.05
CA ASN A 260 -7.41 1.29 12.13
C ASN A 260 -6.29 0.26 12.30
N ASP A 261 -5.05 0.69 12.60
CA ASP A 261 -3.95 -0.23 12.93
C ASP A 261 -4.23 -0.99 14.26
N ALA A 262 -4.98 -0.38 15.19
CA ALA A 262 -5.45 -1.02 16.42
C ALA A 262 -6.72 -1.88 16.25
N GLY A 263 -7.23 -2.01 15.02
CA GLY A 263 -8.42 -2.80 14.66
C GLY A 263 -9.75 -2.11 14.94
N ILE A 264 -9.75 -0.78 15.13
CA ILE A 264 -10.95 0.05 15.33
C ILE A 264 -11.38 0.60 13.97
N ASP A 265 -12.65 0.40 13.60
CA ASP A 265 -13.22 0.97 12.38
C ASP A 265 -13.42 2.48 12.57
N CYS A 266 -12.55 3.26 11.93
CA CYS A 266 -12.49 4.71 12.02
C CYS A 266 -12.56 5.31 10.62
N ARG A 267 -13.29 6.42 10.49
CA ARG A 267 -13.38 7.18 9.24
C ARG A 267 -13.01 8.64 9.47
N ILE A 268 -12.66 9.32 8.39
CA ILE A 268 -12.43 10.77 8.37
C ILE A 268 -13.62 11.43 7.69
N ILE A 269 -14.22 12.40 8.35
CA ILE A 269 -15.31 13.24 7.80
C ILE A 269 -14.79 14.66 7.69
N THR A 270 -15.22 15.36 6.65
CA THR A 270 -14.85 16.76 6.39
C THR A 270 -16.07 17.62 6.17
N GLY A 271 -15.96 18.90 6.47
CA GLY A 271 -17.00 19.89 6.21
C GLY A 271 -16.63 21.28 6.76
N GLY A 272 -16.98 22.34 6.04
CA GLY A 272 -16.73 23.70 6.50
C GLY A 272 -15.26 24.02 6.76
N ASN A 273 -14.34 23.59 5.90
CA ASN A 273 -12.88 23.73 6.08
C ASN A 273 -12.32 23.03 7.34
N HIS A 274 -13.01 22.03 7.83
CA HIS A 274 -12.64 21.27 9.00
C HIS A 274 -12.70 19.77 8.74
N ALA A 275 -11.98 19.00 9.57
CA ALA A 275 -11.95 17.54 9.51
C ALA A 275 -12.04 16.97 10.92
N TRP A 276 -12.78 15.87 11.07
CA TRP A 276 -12.94 15.11 12.31
C TRP A 276 -13.06 13.62 12.04
N ASN A 277 -13.10 12.82 13.09
CA ASN A 277 -13.26 11.38 12.95
C ASN A 277 -14.63 10.90 13.41
N ILE A 278 -15.07 9.78 12.82
CA ILE A 278 -16.11 8.93 13.38
C ILE A 278 -15.52 7.54 13.64
N VAL A 279 -15.90 6.92 14.75
CA VAL A 279 -15.44 5.59 15.14
C VAL A 279 -16.61 4.68 15.44
N ARG A 280 -16.49 3.43 15.03
CA ARG A 280 -17.47 2.40 15.35
C ARG A 280 -17.13 1.79 16.70
N MET A 281 -18.11 1.84 17.61
CA MET A 281 -17.98 1.27 18.95
C MET A 281 -18.59 -0.14 19.03
N ASP A 282 -18.43 -0.78 20.20
CA ASP A 282 -18.83 -2.18 20.42
C ASP A 282 -20.36 -2.41 20.32
N ASP A 283 -21.16 -1.35 20.42
CA ASP A 283 -22.62 -1.37 20.18
C ASP A 283 -23.00 -1.35 18.68
N GLY A 284 -22.00 -1.29 17.81
CA GLY A 284 -22.16 -1.27 16.36
C GLY A 284 -22.49 0.09 15.74
N LYS A 285 -22.65 1.14 16.55
CA LYS A 285 -22.91 2.51 16.10
C LYS A 285 -21.63 3.31 15.94
N TYR A 286 -21.70 4.38 15.15
CA TYR A 286 -20.62 5.34 15.01
C TYR A 286 -20.82 6.55 15.93
N TYR A 287 -19.71 7.06 16.45
CA TYR A 287 -19.65 8.23 17.31
C TYR A 287 -18.65 9.24 16.77
N CYS A 288 -18.98 10.52 16.91
CA CYS A 288 -18.13 11.61 16.45
C CYS A 288 -17.03 11.95 17.46
N MET A 289 -15.90 12.39 16.94
CA MET A 289 -14.77 12.84 17.73
C MET A 289 -14.00 13.95 17.02
N ASP A 290 -13.62 15.00 17.78
CA ASP A 290 -12.74 16.04 17.29
C ASP A 290 -11.58 16.31 18.26
N ALA A 291 -10.45 15.66 17.99
CA ALA A 291 -9.24 15.83 18.77
C ALA A 291 -8.60 17.22 18.62
N THR A 292 -8.92 17.95 17.54
CA THR A 292 -8.42 19.29 17.29
C THR A 292 -9.05 20.29 18.25
N TRP A 293 -10.37 20.23 18.42
CA TRP A 293 -11.09 21.15 19.29
C TRP A 293 -10.93 20.82 20.78
N ASP A 294 -10.53 19.61 21.09
CA ASP A 294 -10.20 19.18 22.47
C ASP A 294 -8.69 19.26 22.78
N GLU A 295 -7.86 19.85 21.89
CA GLU A 295 -6.43 19.99 22.10
C GLU A 295 -6.11 20.69 23.43
N GLY A 296 -5.22 20.06 24.23
CA GLY A 296 -4.72 20.62 25.49
C GLY A 296 -5.74 20.73 26.62
N ARG A 297 -6.97 20.25 26.42
CA ARG A 297 -8.03 20.29 27.44
C ARG A 297 -7.89 19.15 28.45
N SER A 298 -8.26 19.42 29.69
CA SER A 298 -8.33 18.40 30.75
C SER A 298 -9.65 17.60 30.72
N SER A 299 -10.70 18.19 30.15
CA SER A 299 -12.00 17.55 29.90
C SER A 299 -12.38 17.70 28.44
N TYR A 300 -12.96 16.66 27.86
CA TYR A 300 -13.29 16.62 26.44
C TYR A 300 -14.75 16.97 26.18
N SER A 301 -14.96 17.87 25.23
CA SER A 301 -16.30 18.27 24.75
C SER A 301 -16.69 17.54 23.47
N TYR A 302 -15.72 16.99 22.75
CA TYR A 302 -15.90 16.40 21.41
C TYR A 302 -15.42 14.94 21.32
N PHE A 303 -15.47 14.22 22.44
CA PHE A 303 -15.06 12.82 22.51
C PHE A 303 -16.29 11.89 22.52
N LEU A 304 -16.42 11.02 21.53
CA LEU A 304 -17.46 10.01 21.37
C LEU A 304 -18.89 10.59 21.51
N LYS A 305 -19.13 11.66 20.78
CA LYS A 305 -20.42 12.39 20.77
C LYS A 305 -21.43 11.71 19.85
N GLY A 306 -22.70 11.76 20.24
CA GLY A 306 -23.82 11.46 19.36
C GLY A 306 -23.99 12.51 18.28
N TRP A 307 -24.56 12.10 17.14
CA TRP A 307 -24.70 12.97 15.97
C TRP A 307 -25.57 14.23 16.21
N PRO A 308 -26.76 14.16 16.85
CA PRO A 308 -27.60 15.34 17.03
C PRO A 308 -26.90 16.49 17.79
N GLU A 309 -26.09 16.18 18.79
CA GLU A 309 -25.33 17.18 19.53
C GLU A 309 -24.12 17.68 18.73
N PHE A 310 -23.39 16.76 18.11
CA PHE A 310 -22.19 17.10 17.36
C PHE A 310 -22.51 17.92 16.09
N SER A 311 -23.64 17.64 15.43
CA SER A 311 -24.09 18.32 14.21
C SER A 311 -24.40 19.81 14.40
N LYS A 312 -24.56 20.28 15.64
CA LYS A 312 -24.75 21.70 15.93
C LYS A 312 -23.56 22.55 15.54
N THR A 313 -22.36 21.96 15.59
CA THR A 313 -21.08 22.64 15.31
C THR A 313 -20.36 22.06 14.09
N HIS A 314 -20.67 20.83 13.69
CA HIS A 314 -19.99 20.12 12.61
C HIS A 314 -21.00 19.71 11.53
N ARG A 315 -20.80 20.22 10.32
CA ARG A 315 -21.67 19.89 9.17
C ARG A 315 -20.84 19.20 8.10
N PRO A 316 -21.13 17.93 7.79
CA PRO A 316 -20.44 17.22 6.72
C PRO A 316 -20.59 17.94 5.38
N GLN A 317 -19.55 17.86 4.57
CA GLN A 317 -19.59 18.36 3.21
C GLN A 317 -20.55 17.51 2.37
N THR A 318 -21.46 18.17 1.67
CA THR A 318 -22.54 17.54 0.89
C THR A 318 -22.40 17.78 -0.61
N ASP A 319 -21.18 18.05 -1.09
CA ASP A 319 -20.94 18.13 -2.53
C ASP A 319 -21.10 16.76 -3.20
N SER A 320 -21.20 16.75 -4.53
CA SER A 320 -21.45 15.55 -5.32
C SER A 320 -20.41 14.44 -5.15
N GLN A 321 -19.24 14.74 -4.57
CA GLN A 321 -18.17 13.78 -4.33
C GLN A 321 -18.17 13.23 -2.90
N ASN A 322 -18.59 14.00 -1.90
CA ASN A 322 -18.56 13.63 -0.49
C ASN A 322 -19.95 13.23 0.07
N THR A 323 -21.05 13.64 -0.57
CA THR A 323 -22.41 13.27 -0.15
C THR A 323 -22.60 11.75 -0.07
N PRO A 324 -22.22 10.94 -1.07
CA PRO A 324 -22.35 9.48 -0.97
C PRO A 324 -21.52 8.89 0.15
N TYR A 325 -20.40 9.54 0.49
CA TYR A 325 -19.52 9.09 1.54
C TYR A 325 -20.13 9.28 2.94
N TRP A 326 -20.67 10.47 3.24
CA TRP A 326 -21.35 10.74 4.50
C TRP A 326 -22.63 9.94 4.65
N THR A 327 -23.50 9.91 3.63
CA THR A 327 -24.79 9.21 3.67
C THR A 327 -24.66 7.72 3.96
N ALA A 328 -23.51 7.11 3.63
CA ALA A 328 -23.23 5.71 3.99
C ALA A 328 -23.10 5.48 5.52
N TYR A 329 -22.86 6.54 6.28
CA TYR A 329 -22.65 6.48 7.73
C TYR A 329 -23.74 7.17 8.54
N GLU A 330 -24.46 8.16 7.99
CA GLU A 330 -25.44 8.98 8.70
C GLU A 330 -26.48 8.12 9.45
N SER A 331 -27.05 7.13 8.80
CA SER A 331 -28.02 6.21 9.42
C SER A 331 -27.41 5.24 10.46
N LYS A 332 -26.09 5.20 10.57
CA LYS A 332 -25.35 4.35 11.51
C LYS A 332 -24.80 5.14 12.69
N MET A 333 -25.00 6.46 12.70
CA MET A 333 -24.57 7.30 13.81
C MET A 333 -25.42 7.06 15.05
N SER A 334 -24.81 7.24 16.22
CA SER A 334 -25.54 7.22 17.48
C SER A 334 -26.30 8.53 17.68
N ASP A 335 -27.51 8.45 18.22
CA ASP A 335 -28.31 9.62 18.61
C ASP A 335 -27.89 10.21 19.97
N THR A 336 -27.09 9.49 20.75
CA THR A 336 -26.64 9.88 22.08
C THR A 336 -25.12 9.71 22.20
N ASP A 337 -24.53 10.45 23.12
CA ASP A 337 -23.11 10.28 23.48
C ASP A 337 -22.84 8.85 23.97
N TYR A 338 -21.62 8.34 23.68
CA TYR A 338 -21.22 7.03 24.16
C TYR A 338 -21.10 7.03 25.68
N ASN A 339 -21.91 6.22 26.32
CA ASN A 339 -21.76 6.00 27.75
C ASN A 339 -20.72 4.91 28.02
N ALA A 340 -19.64 5.28 28.68
CA ALA A 340 -18.52 4.38 29.00
C ALA A 340 -18.88 3.21 29.96
N ALA A 341 -20.10 3.13 30.41
CA ALA A 341 -20.66 2.03 31.20
C ALA A 341 -21.67 1.15 30.41
N PRO A 342 -21.42 0.77 29.14
CA PRO A 342 -22.14 -0.36 28.58
C PRO A 342 -21.63 -1.60 29.30
N VAL A 343 -22.52 -2.46 29.71
CA VAL A 343 -22.18 -3.84 30.06
C VAL A 343 -21.54 -4.45 28.81
N VAL A 344 -20.20 -4.47 28.76
CA VAL A 344 -19.49 -5.17 27.69
C VAL A 344 -19.91 -6.63 27.83
N PRO A 345 -20.61 -7.22 26.84
CA PRO A 345 -20.89 -8.64 26.89
C PRO A 345 -19.57 -9.36 27.12
N LYS A 346 -19.52 -10.26 28.10
CA LYS A 346 -18.31 -11.06 28.35
C LYS A 346 -17.87 -11.64 26.99
N PRO A 347 -16.64 -11.37 26.53
CA PRO A 347 -16.23 -11.78 25.21
C PRO A 347 -16.44 -13.27 25.03
N THR A 348 -17.21 -13.65 24.03
CA THR A 348 -17.36 -15.06 23.67
C THR A 348 -16.05 -15.49 23.01
N ALA A 349 -15.55 -16.66 23.41
CA ALA A 349 -14.34 -17.21 22.81
C ALA A 349 -14.58 -17.46 21.32
N PRO A 350 -13.65 -17.07 20.45
CA PRO A 350 -13.74 -17.32 19.01
C PRO A 350 -13.88 -18.80 18.71
N ALA A 351 -14.46 -19.12 17.57
CA ALA A 351 -14.47 -20.47 17.03
C ALA A 351 -13.04 -21.00 16.88
N ASN A 352 -12.88 -22.33 16.90
CA ASN A 352 -11.57 -22.94 16.69
C ASN A 352 -11.09 -22.73 15.27
N VAL A 353 -9.83 -22.35 15.12
CA VAL A 353 -9.21 -22.08 13.81
C VAL A 353 -9.02 -23.38 13.05
N LYS A 354 -9.47 -23.41 11.80
CA LYS A 354 -9.19 -24.51 10.86
C LYS A 354 -7.92 -24.19 10.08
N LEU A 355 -6.87 -24.97 10.33
CA LEU A 355 -5.61 -24.86 9.61
C LEU A 355 -5.79 -25.34 8.16
N VAL A 356 -5.13 -24.68 7.22
CA VAL A 356 -5.12 -25.03 5.80
C VAL A 356 -3.79 -25.65 5.41
N SER A 357 -2.67 -24.95 5.61
CA SER A 357 -1.36 -25.47 5.24
C SER A 357 -0.19 -24.79 5.97
N ALA A 358 0.95 -25.46 5.96
CA ALA A 358 2.26 -24.85 6.13
C ALA A 358 3.09 -25.21 4.89
N LYS A 359 3.66 -24.20 4.22
CA LYS A 359 4.45 -24.37 3.01
C LYS A 359 5.68 -23.49 3.04
N VAL A 360 6.77 -23.96 2.41
CA VAL A 360 7.94 -23.13 2.18
C VAL A 360 7.55 -21.94 1.30
N ALA A 361 7.94 -20.76 1.73
CA ALA A 361 7.70 -19.50 1.03
C ALA A 361 8.99 -18.66 1.03
N ASP A 362 8.97 -17.56 0.30
CA ASP A 362 10.07 -16.62 0.32
C ASP A 362 10.23 -16.03 1.72
N GLY A 363 11.45 -16.14 2.25
CA GLY A 363 11.80 -15.67 3.58
C GLY A 363 11.47 -16.64 4.73
N GLY A 364 10.81 -17.80 4.51
CA GLY A 364 10.47 -18.67 5.62
C GLY A 364 9.44 -19.76 5.34
N ILE A 365 8.54 -19.98 6.30
CA ILE A 365 7.42 -20.91 6.18
C ILE A 365 6.11 -20.12 6.30
N GLN A 366 5.31 -20.14 5.26
CA GLN A 366 3.96 -19.56 5.29
C GLN A 366 2.98 -20.56 5.87
N VAL A 367 2.27 -20.14 6.91
CA VAL A 367 1.16 -20.86 7.53
C VAL A 367 -0.15 -20.19 7.13
N THR A 368 -1.14 -20.98 6.72
CA THR A 368 -2.46 -20.46 6.32
C THR A 368 -3.58 -21.18 7.07
N TRP A 369 -4.68 -20.47 7.29
CA TRP A 369 -5.87 -20.96 7.99
C TRP A 369 -7.14 -20.31 7.45
N GLN A 370 -8.30 -20.82 7.84
CA GLN A 370 -9.59 -20.19 7.57
C GLN A 370 -9.91 -19.16 8.66
N ALA A 371 -10.58 -18.08 8.29
CA ALA A 371 -11.12 -17.14 9.26
C ALA A 371 -12.02 -17.87 10.26
N ALA A 372 -11.87 -17.54 11.53
CA ALA A 372 -12.67 -18.13 12.60
C ALA A 372 -13.66 -17.09 13.14
N ASP A 373 -14.93 -17.46 13.24
CA ASP A 373 -15.98 -16.59 13.72
C ASP A 373 -15.64 -16.05 15.12
N GLY A 374 -15.84 -14.75 15.32
CA GLY A 374 -15.51 -14.07 16.57
C GLY A 374 -14.03 -13.74 16.76
N ALA A 375 -13.14 -14.16 15.86
CA ALA A 375 -11.73 -13.82 15.92
C ALA A 375 -11.46 -12.51 15.18
N VAL A 376 -10.84 -11.56 15.86
CA VAL A 376 -10.35 -10.30 15.24
C VAL A 376 -8.86 -10.34 14.94
N ARG A 377 -8.13 -11.22 15.61
CA ARG A 377 -6.70 -11.49 15.42
C ARG A 377 -6.38 -12.94 15.71
N TYR A 378 -5.15 -13.34 15.44
CA TYR A 378 -4.70 -14.70 15.62
C TYR A 378 -3.35 -14.74 16.33
N ARG A 379 -3.21 -15.75 17.21
CA ARG A 379 -1.94 -16.13 17.81
C ARG A 379 -1.44 -17.36 17.09
N VAL A 380 -0.27 -17.27 16.50
CA VAL A 380 0.40 -18.36 15.79
C VAL A 380 1.43 -18.97 16.71
N TYR A 381 1.45 -20.29 16.76
CA TYR A 381 2.38 -21.06 17.56
C TYR A 381 3.20 -22.00 16.68
N ARG A 382 4.41 -22.27 17.12
CA ARG A 382 5.35 -23.20 16.50
C ARG A 382 5.90 -24.17 17.53
N LYS A 383 6.24 -25.37 17.08
CA LYS A 383 7.16 -26.29 17.74
C LYS A 383 8.02 -27.00 16.70
N ASP A 384 9.24 -27.39 17.06
CA ASP A 384 10.08 -28.27 16.26
C ASP A 384 9.90 -29.74 16.64
N ALA A 385 10.69 -30.64 16.03
CA ALA A 385 10.60 -32.07 16.26
C ALA A 385 11.10 -32.49 17.67
N VAL A 386 11.88 -31.64 18.32
CA VAL A 386 12.50 -31.91 19.64
C VAL A 386 11.63 -31.33 20.75
N SER A 387 11.04 -30.15 20.53
CA SER A 387 10.22 -29.48 21.52
C SER A 387 8.80 -30.05 21.53
N THR A 388 8.34 -30.44 22.72
CA THR A 388 6.94 -30.85 22.95
C THR A 388 6.02 -29.66 23.23
N LYS A 389 6.58 -28.48 23.50
CA LYS A 389 5.84 -27.25 23.86
C LYS A 389 5.64 -26.35 22.65
N TRP A 390 4.44 -25.79 22.56
CA TRP A 390 4.12 -24.77 21.57
C TRP A 390 4.63 -23.40 22.01
N GLU A 391 5.45 -22.76 21.18
CA GLU A 391 5.95 -21.40 21.37
C GLU A 391 5.14 -20.41 20.54
N ALA A 392 4.75 -19.29 21.12
CA ALA A 392 4.05 -18.25 20.38
C ALA A 392 5.01 -17.45 19.54
N LEU A 393 4.77 -17.38 18.23
CA LEU A 393 5.51 -16.55 17.30
C LEU A 393 4.95 -15.12 17.24
N THR A 394 3.64 -15.00 17.28
CA THR A 394 2.94 -13.72 17.28
C THR A 394 1.58 -13.83 17.95
N SER A 395 1.09 -12.73 18.52
CA SER A 395 -0.27 -12.57 19.07
C SER A 395 -1.10 -11.56 18.26
N SER A 396 -0.58 -11.06 17.15
CA SER A 396 -1.17 -9.94 16.41
C SER A 396 -1.34 -10.21 14.91
N ALA A 397 -1.31 -11.48 14.49
CA ALA A 397 -1.58 -11.79 13.09
C ALA A 397 -3.00 -11.36 12.72
N THR A 398 -3.12 -10.49 11.73
CA THR A 398 -4.37 -10.06 11.12
C THR A 398 -4.54 -10.77 9.79
N GLY A 399 -5.72 -11.23 9.46
CA GLY A 399 -5.94 -12.04 8.26
C GLY A 399 -5.72 -13.54 8.49
N THR A 400 -5.52 -14.31 7.43
CA THR A 400 -5.56 -15.78 7.43
C THR A 400 -4.23 -16.43 7.05
N SER A 401 -3.13 -15.68 7.14
CA SER A 401 -1.78 -16.20 6.89
C SER A 401 -0.73 -15.51 7.76
N TYR A 402 0.39 -16.20 7.98
CA TYR A 402 1.56 -15.70 8.67
C TYR A 402 2.82 -16.34 8.08
N VAL A 403 3.88 -15.57 7.91
CA VAL A 403 5.18 -16.11 7.48
C VAL A 403 6.11 -16.14 8.69
N ASP A 404 6.59 -17.34 9.03
CA ASP A 404 7.65 -17.53 10.02
C ASP A 404 9.01 -17.35 9.35
N ASP A 405 9.56 -16.16 9.43
CA ASP A 405 10.88 -15.77 8.90
C ASP A 405 12.04 -16.19 9.81
N THR A 406 11.72 -16.81 10.95
CA THR A 406 12.71 -17.37 11.90
C THR A 406 12.92 -18.87 11.73
N ALA A 407 12.14 -19.51 10.85
CA ALA A 407 12.28 -20.93 10.55
C ALA A 407 13.64 -21.22 9.88
N LYS A 408 14.35 -22.23 10.38
CA LYS A 408 15.67 -22.64 9.88
C LYS A 408 15.54 -23.79 8.89
N ALA A 409 16.32 -23.77 7.84
CA ALA A 409 16.39 -24.90 6.90
C ALA A 409 16.89 -26.17 7.59
N GLY A 410 16.37 -27.32 7.15
CA GLY A 410 16.67 -28.64 7.71
C GLY A 410 15.86 -28.99 8.97
N VAL A 411 15.15 -28.05 9.55
CA VAL A 411 14.33 -28.28 10.76
C VAL A 411 12.86 -28.43 10.36
N LYS A 412 12.24 -29.52 10.81
CA LYS A 412 10.78 -29.71 10.65
C LYS A 412 10.05 -28.95 11.74
N TYR A 413 9.24 -27.98 11.33
CA TYR A 413 8.38 -27.22 12.22
C TYR A 413 6.91 -27.62 12.06
N SER A 414 6.19 -27.65 13.16
CA SER A 414 4.74 -27.78 13.20
C SER A 414 4.12 -26.49 13.73
N TYR A 415 3.00 -26.07 13.15
CA TYR A 415 2.32 -24.81 13.46
C TYR A 415 0.89 -25.06 13.87
N THR A 416 0.40 -24.26 14.81
CA THR A 416 -1.01 -24.18 15.16
C THR A 416 -1.41 -22.73 15.41
N VAL A 417 -2.71 -22.45 15.34
CA VAL A 417 -3.25 -21.08 15.42
C VAL A 417 -4.46 -21.07 16.34
N ARG A 418 -4.58 -20.04 17.17
CA ARG A 418 -5.76 -19.73 17.96
C ARG A 418 -6.31 -18.36 17.59
N GLY A 419 -7.63 -18.25 17.48
CA GLY A 419 -8.32 -16.98 17.33
C GLY A 419 -8.27 -16.17 18.63
N ILE A 420 -8.24 -14.85 18.52
CA ILE A 420 -8.29 -13.89 19.62
C ILE A 420 -9.55 -13.04 19.43
N ALA A 421 -10.39 -12.97 20.46
CA ALA A 421 -11.58 -12.13 20.48
C ALA A 421 -11.25 -10.63 20.50
N ALA A 422 -12.27 -9.78 20.34
CA ALA A 422 -12.14 -8.33 20.31
C ALA A 422 -11.51 -7.72 21.58
N ASP A 423 -11.59 -8.40 22.73
CA ASP A 423 -10.94 -7.98 23.99
C ASP A 423 -9.41 -8.13 23.98
N GLY A 424 -8.86 -8.75 22.91
CA GLY A 424 -7.44 -9.01 22.78
C GLY A 424 -6.87 -10.07 23.73
N LYS A 425 -7.69 -10.70 24.56
CA LYS A 425 -7.29 -11.65 25.61
C LYS A 425 -7.94 -13.02 25.45
N THR A 426 -9.23 -13.05 25.14
CA THR A 426 -9.99 -14.31 25.04
C THR A 426 -9.57 -15.06 23.79
N LEU A 427 -9.02 -16.26 24.00
CA LEU A 427 -8.59 -17.16 22.92
C LEU A 427 -9.69 -18.17 22.60
N SER A 428 -9.71 -18.69 21.35
CA SER A 428 -10.54 -19.84 21.00
C SER A 428 -10.35 -20.98 21.99
N HIS A 429 -11.41 -21.71 22.32
CA HIS A 429 -11.39 -22.75 23.38
C HIS A 429 -10.39 -23.86 23.07
N GLY A 430 -10.33 -24.30 21.82
CA GLY A 430 -9.43 -25.33 21.36
C GLY A 430 -8.45 -24.84 20.29
N PHE A 431 -7.52 -25.73 19.95
CA PHE A 431 -6.61 -25.58 18.82
C PHE A 431 -6.27 -26.95 18.24
N ASN A 432 -5.78 -26.97 17.01
CA ASN A 432 -5.32 -28.21 16.38
C ASN A 432 -4.01 -28.67 17.05
N LYS A 433 -4.07 -29.74 17.84
CA LYS A 433 -2.92 -30.27 18.61
C LYS A 433 -1.85 -30.92 17.71
N THR A 434 -2.23 -31.42 16.53
CA THR A 434 -1.30 -31.98 15.54
C THR A 434 -0.57 -30.87 14.80
N GLY A 435 -1.31 -29.84 14.38
CA GLY A 435 -0.79 -28.74 13.58
C GLY A 435 -0.62 -29.10 12.10
N VAL A 436 -0.12 -28.14 11.33
CA VAL A 436 0.38 -28.32 9.96
C VAL A 436 1.89 -28.18 9.97
N SER A 437 2.62 -28.94 9.14
CA SER A 437 4.07 -28.98 9.23
C SER A 437 4.74 -28.68 7.89
N ALA A 438 5.91 -28.05 7.96
CA ALA A 438 6.79 -27.85 6.82
C ALA A 438 8.27 -27.91 7.25
N THR A 439 9.14 -28.10 6.27
CA THR A 439 10.59 -28.07 6.43
C THR A 439 11.14 -27.27 5.26
N ILE A 440 11.93 -26.24 5.51
CA ILE A 440 12.72 -25.58 4.47
C ILE A 440 13.87 -26.53 4.11
N PRO A 441 13.98 -26.98 2.85
CA PRO A 441 15.08 -27.88 2.49
C PRO A 441 16.43 -27.16 2.63
N VAL A 442 17.42 -27.89 3.12
CA VAL A 442 18.83 -27.44 3.05
C VAL A 442 19.28 -27.57 1.59
N PRO A 443 19.84 -26.52 0.98
CA PRO A 443 20.28 -26.60 -0.41
C PRO A 443 21.34 -27.68 -0.60
N ALA A 444 21.21 -28.45 -1.68
CA ALA A 444 22.27 -29.35 -2.11
C ALA A 444 23.50 -28.54 -2.56
N ASN A 445 24.65 -29.19 -2.57
CA ASN A 445 25.88 -28.57 -3.06
C ASN A 445 25.74 -28.21 -4.54
N VAL A 446 26.18 -27.04 -4.89
CA VAL A 446 26.16 -26.53 -6.27
C VAL A 446 27.26 -27.19 -7.06
N LYS A 447 26.96 -27.67 -8.26
CA LYS A 447 27.95 -28.17 -9.22
C LYS A 447 28.24 -27.10 -10.26
N LEU A 448 29.47 -26.60 -10.28
CA LEU A 448 29.94 -25.67 -11.30
C LEU A 448 29.95 -26.33 -12.67
N VAL A 449 29.66 -25.55 -13.70
CA VAL A 449 29.71 -25.98 -15.09
C VAL A 449 30.87 -25.31 -15.83
N SER A 450 30.96 -23.98 -15.75
CA SER A 450 32.04 -23.24 -16.40
C SER A 450 32.23 -21.85 -15.81
N ALA A 451 33.45 -21.31 -16.02
CA ALA A 451 33.73 -19.88 -15.95
C ALA A 451 34.41 -19.49 -17.26
N LYS A 452 33.78 -18.60 -18.03
CA LYS A 452 34.27 -18.22 -19.38
C LYS A 452 34.28 -16.73 -19.53
N ALA A 453 35.31 -16.17 -20.18
CA ALA A 453 35.32 -14.79 -20.56
C ALA A 453 34.16 -14.48 -21.55
N VAL A 454 33.49 -13.37 -21.34
CA VAL A 454 32.44 -12.79 -22.18
C VAL A 454 32.75 -11.31 -22.41
N SER A 455 31.98 -10.65 -23.28
CA SER A 455 32.27 -9.27 -23.68
C SER A 455 32.35 -8.27 -22.53
N ASP A 456 31.64 -8.51 -21.42
CA ASP A 456 31.51 -7.59 -20.29
C ASP A 456 32.00 -8.18 -18.95
N GLY A 457 32.81 -9.27 -18.99
CA GLY A 457 33.34 -9.86 -17.78
C GLY A 457 33.63 -11.35 -17.87
N ILE A 458 33.43 -12.07 -16.79
CA ILE A 458 33.50 -13.53 -16.71
C ILE A 458 32.14 -14.10 -16.34
N GLN A 459 31.56 -14.89 -17.23
CA GLN A 459 30.35 -15.62 -16.95
C GLN A 459 30.66 -16.94 -16.22
N VAL A 460 30.08 -17.09 -15.04
CA VAL A 460 30.08 -18.29 -14.24
C VAL A 460 28.74 -18.99 -14.36
N THR A 461 28.75 -20.29 -14.67
CA THR A 461 27.53 -21.09 -14.80
C THR A 461 27.61 -22.32 -13.90
N TRP A 462 26.44 -22.77 -13.44
CA TRP A 462 26.32 -23.94 -12.57
C TRP A 462 25.02 -24.71 -12.85
N LYS A 463 24.88 -25.89 -12.28
CA LYS A 463 23.64 -26.65 -12.30
C LYS A 463 22.73 -26.21 -11.17
N GLU A 464 21.43 -26.20 -11.40
CA GLU A 464 20.45 -26.00 -10.36
C GLU A 464 20.67 -26.96 -9.20
N ALA A 465 20.65 -26.44 -7.97
CA ALA A 465 20.82 -27.21 -6.76
C ALA A 465 19.46 -27.37 -6.04
N ALA A 466 19.05 -28.61 -5.80
CA ALA A 466 17.80 -28.88 -5.08
C ALA A 466 17.76 -28.15 -3.74
N GLY A 467 16.64 -27.49 -3.43
CA GLY A 467 16.45 -26.72 -2.20
C GLY A 467 17.06 -25.32 -2.20
N ALA A 468 17.80 -24.93 -3.24
CA ALA A 468 18.28 -23.58 -3.40
C ALA A 468 17.18 -22.68 -3.98
N LYS A 469 16.97 -21.51 -3.37
CA LYS A 469 16.11 -20.44 -3.89
C LYS A 469 16.91 -19.44 -4.71
N THR A 470 18.09 -19.09 -4.22
CA THR A 470 19.05 -18.20 -4.89
C THR A 470 20.48 -18.75 -4.68
N TYR A 471 21.44 -18.04 -5.22
CA TYR A 471 22.83 -18.47 -5.15
C TYR A 471 23.73 -17.32 -4.69
N LYS A 472 24.72 -17.67 -3.86
CA LYS A 472 25.78 -16.78 -3.44
C LYS A 472 27.06 -17.13 -4.21
N VAL A 473 27.56 -16.17 -4.98
CA VAL A 473 28.73 -16.33 -5.85
C VAL A 473 29.93 -15.71 -5.19
N TYR A 474 31.04 -16.45 -5.21
CA TYR A 474 32.29 -16.01 -4.62
C TYR A 474 33.42 -16.06 -5.65
N ARG A 475 34.42 -15.22 -5.45
CA ARG A 475 35.63 -15.13 -6.25
C ARG A 475 36.85 -15.02 -5.37
N LYS A 476 37.98 -15.57 -5.83
CA LYS A 476 39.31 -15.28 -5.35
C LYS A 476 40.27 -15.20 -6.56
N ASP A 477 41.43 -14.61 -6.37
CA ASP A 477 42.52 -14.56 -7.33
C ASP A 477 43.84 -15.03 -6.68
N THR A 478 44.91 -15.01 -7.45
CA THR A 478 46.25 -15.45 -6.97
C THR A 478 46.85 -14.51 -5.92
N ALA A 479 46.47 -13.24 -5.92
CA ALA A 479 46.93 -12.24 -4.95
C ALA A 479 46.09 -12.27 -3.66
N ASN A 480 44.79 -12.63 -3.76
CA ASN A 480 43.90 -12.73 -2.63
C ASN A 480 43.32 -14.14 -2.53
N THR A 481 43.87 -14.94 -1.64
CA THR A 481 43.42 -16.33 -1.41
C THR A 481 42.11 -16.45 -0.63
N LYS A 482 41.57 -15.34 -0.08
CA LYS A 482 40.30 -15.31 0.61
C LYS A 482 39.14 -15.15 -0.39
N TRP A 483 38.05 -15.88 -0.15
CA TRP A 483 36.85 -15.78 -0.95
C TRP A 483 36.15 -14.43 -0.74
N THR A 484 35.99 -13.68 -1.81
CA THR A 484 35.22 -12.43 -1.83
C THR A 484 33.83 -12.70 -2.39
N VAL A 485 32.79 -12.17 -1.76
CA VAL A 485 31.42 -12.29 -2.22
C VAL A 485 31.17 -11.30 -3.36
N LEU A 486 30.71 -11.81 -4.50
CA LEU A 486 30.32 -10.98 -5.64
C LEU A 486 28.82 -10.65 -5.59
N THR A 487 28.01 -11.62 -5.21
CA THR A 487 26.57 -11.44 -4.98
C THR A 487 26.07 -12.43 -3.95
N SER A 488 25.04 -12.03 -3.19
CA SER A 488 24.41 -12.89 -2.17
C SER A 488 23.08 -13.52 -2.63
N SER A 489 22.57 -13.14 -3.81
CA SER A 489 21.22 -13.47 -4.24
C SER A 489 21.07 -13.61 -5.77
N ALA A 490 22.06 -14.22 -6.44
CA ALA A 490 21.93 -14.49 -7.86
C ALA A 490 20.71 -15.39 -8.11
N ALA A 491 19.83 -14.97 -9.01
CA ALA A 491 18.73 -15.78 -9.51
C ALA A 491 19.20 -16.63 -10.71
N GLY A 492 18.62 -17.83 -10.86
CA GLY A 492 18.96 -18.74 -11.97
C GLY A 492 20.33 -19.40 -11.79
N THR A 493 20.93 -19.86 -12.89
CA THR A 493 22.12 -20.73 -12.91
C THR A 493 23.34 -20.09 -13.56
N SER A 494 23.37 -18.76 -13.64
CA SER A 494 24.52 -18.01 -14.17
C SER A 494 24.68 -16.64 -13.51
N TYR A 495 25.92 -16.14 -13.52
CA TYR A 495 26.25 -14.80 -13.05
C TYR A 495 27.43 -14.26 -13.87
N VAL A 496 27.37 -12.98 -14.26
CA VAL A 496 28.50 -12.31 -14.94
C VAL A 496 29.22 -11.40 -13.96
N ASP A 497 30.48 -11.73 -13.70
CA ASP A 497 31.39 -10.89 -12.92
C ASP A 497 31.94 -9.77 -13.82
N LYS A 498 31.28 -8.62 -13.80
CA LYS A 498 31.69 -7.42 -14.54
C LYS A 498 32.88 -6.70 -13.93
N THR A 499 33.32 -7.13 -12.75
CA THR A 499 34.47 -6.52 -12.06
C THR A 499 35.77 -7.27 -12.30
N ALA A 500 35.75 -8.36 -13.09
CA ALA A 500 36.95 -9.11 -13.50
C ALA A 500 37.84 -8.24 -14.39
N LYS A 501 39.15 -8.26 -14.11
CA LYS A 501 40.15 -7.49 -14.87
C LYS A 501 40.88 -8.39 -15.86
N ALA A 502 41.18 -7.84 -17.03
CA ALA A 502 42.00 -8.56 -18.02
C ALA A 502 43.38 -8.91 -17.48
N GLY A 503 43.88 -10.07 -17.87
CA GLY A 503 45.19 -10.59 -17.43
C GLY A 503 45.23 -11.18 -16.02
N VAL A 504 44.10 -11.18 -15.29
CA VAL A 504 44.04 -11.76 -13.93
C VAL A 504 43.29 -13.11 -13.99
N THR A 505 43.90 -14.14 -13.38
CA THR A 505 43.26 -15.44 -13.23
C THR A 505 42.39 -15.46 -11.97
N TYR A 506 41.12 -15.77 -12.14
CA TYR A 506 40.16 -15.89 -11.06
C TYR A 506 39.66 -17.31 -10.88
N THR A 507 39.40 -17.66 -9.63
CA THR A 507 38.70 -18.89 -9.25
C THR A 507 37.36 -18.51 -8.68
N TYR A 508 36.31 -19.21 -9.10
CA TYR A 508 34.93 -18.98 -8.66
C TYR A 508 34.39 -20.18 -7.91
N THR A 509 33.48 -19.91 -6.98
CA THR A 509 32.64 -20.94 -6.37
C THR A 509 31.26 -20.37 -6.06
N VAL A 510 30.28 -21.27 -5.97
CA VAL A 510 28.88 -20.92 -5.77
C VAL A 510 28.26 -21.77 -4.67
N ARG A 511 27.51 -21.18 -3.80
CA ARG A 511 26.69 -21.88 -2.79
C ARG A 511 25.23 -21.59 -2.99
N GLY A 512 24.37 -22.61 -2.90
CA GLY A 512 22.94 -22.45 -2.86
C GLY A 512 22.49 -21.78 -1.56
N VAL A 513 21.49 -20.93 -1.62
CA VAL A 513 20.84 -20.26 -0.49
C VAL A 513 19.41 -20.78 -0.39
N ALA A 514 19.02 -21.26 0.79
CA ALA A 514 17.68 -21.74 1.06
C ALA A 514 16.62 -20.61 1.03
N SER A 515 15.35 -20.96 1.05
CA SER A 515 14.23 -19.99 1.09
C SER A 515 14.19 -19.13 2.36
N ASP A 516 14.90 -19.50 3.43
CA ASP A 516 15.07 -18.65 4.63
C ASP A 516 16.04 -17.47 4.39
N GLY A 517 16.67 -17.41 3.21
CA GLY A 517 17.64 -16.37 2.84
C GLY A 517 18.98 -16.43 3.60
N LYS A 518 19.17 -17.40 4.47
CA LYS A 518 20.30 -17.48 5.42
C LYS A 518 21.12 -18.77 5.29
N THR A 519 20.44 -19.92 5.18
CA THR A 519 21.08 -21.21 5.14
C THR A 519 21.72 -21.47 3.79
N LEU A 520 23.01 -21.75 3.81
CA LEU A 520 23.80 -22.06 2.62
C LEU A 520 23.96 -23.58 2.46
N SER A 521 24.19 -24.04 1.24
CA SER A 521 24.60 -25.44 0.98
C SER A 521 25.81 -25.82 1.84
N PRO A 522 25.91 -27.09 2.33
CA PRO A 522 26.91 -27.50 3.32
C PRO A 522 28.34 -27.26 2.86
N SER A 523 28.62 -27.52 1.60
CA SER A 523 29.94 -27.29 1.02
C SER A 523 29.86 -26.57 -0.32
N HIS A 524 30.99 -26.16 -0.84
CA HIS A 524 31.18 -25.60 -2.17
C HIS A 524 32.06 -26.51 -3.00
N ASP A 525 31.97 -26.40 -4.32
CA ASP A 525 32.86 -27.10 -5.23
C ASP A 525 34.29 -26.58 -4.99
N LYS A 526 35.22 -27.51 -4.82
CA LYS A 526 36.65 -27.21 -4.53
C LYS A 526 37.55 -27.40 -5.75
N THR A 527 36.97 -27.80 -6.89
CA THR A 527 37.71 -28.04 -8.14
C THR A 527 37.91 -26.78 -8.94
#